data_b388f76b7994576a14731ca4c4ca93f3
#
_entry.id   b388f76b7994576a14731ca4c4ca93f3
#
_cell.length_a   1.000
_cell.length_b   1.000
_cell.length_c   1.000
_cell.angle_alpha   90.00
_cell.angle_beta   90.00
_cell.angle_gamma   90.00
#
_symmetry.space_group_name_H-M   'P 1'
#
loop_
_entity.id
_entity.type
_entity.pdbx_description
1 polymer ?
#
loop_
_entity_poly.entity_id
_entity_poly.type
_entity_poly.pdbx_seq_one_letter_code
_entity_poly.pdbx_strand_id
1 'polypeptide(L)'
;MVWLFLSVLLIVVVYLAIQFPAFRAMLFIVMVAGAGGLYYIKVENDKSKVEYDKRMELALAEQQRRTQQAALELAQRRKTAGQYIDVVSASIECPFSSSFSRCGTYSFTVGLRNRSRETISRVFVGWVFLPQGQSGCPTSYPTKYQKAVTLRPGDTTVLNIDSMWDGPAGAFRYCVRLTDIDIIP
;
A
#
# COMPACT_ATOMS: atom_id res chain seq x y z
N MET A 1 -15.16 35.11 38.65
CA MET A 1 -15.10 34.65 40.05
C MET A 1 -13.78 33.92 40.39
N VAL A 2 -13.25 33.04 39.57
CA VAL A 2 -12.00 32.29 39.85
C VAL A 2 -10.78 33.21 40.11
N TRP A 3 -10.61 34.30 39.37
CA TRP A 3 -9.52 35.26 39.54
C TRP A 3 -9.55 36.02 40.87
N LEU A 4 -10.72 36.35 41.37
CA LEU A 4 -10.88 36.99 42.70
C LEU A 4 -10.47 36.01 43.82
N PHE A 5 -10.87 34.74 43.74
CA PHE A 5 -10.46 33.73 44.70
C PHE A 5 -8.94 33.52 44.71
N LEU A 6 -8.31 33.44 43.54
CA LEU A 6 -6.86 33.30 43.38
C LEU A 6 -6.11 34.51 43.99
N SER A 7 -6.60 35.74 43.75
CA SER A 7 -5.99 36.97 44.30
C SER A 7 -6.08 37.00 45.83
N VAL A 8 -7.21 36.65 46.40
CA VAL A 8 -7.39 36.63 47.86
C VAL A 8 -6.50 35.55 48.49
N LEU A 9 -6.45 34.35 47.88
CA LEU A 9 -5.59 33.27 48.33
C LEU A 9 -4.11 33.64 48.31
N LEU A 10 -3.67 34.32 47.27
CA LEU A 10 -2.29 34.80 47.14
C LEU A 10 -1.94 35.84 48.23
N ILE A 11 -2.83 36.77 48.52
CA ILE A 11 -2.64 37.75 49.60
C ILE A 11 -2.52 37.05 50.97
N VAL A 12 -3.37 36.07 51.25
CA VAL A 12 -3.34 35.32 52.52
C VAL A 12 -2.03 34.52 52.64
N VAL A 13 -1.56 33.87 51.56
CA VAL A 13 -0.30 33.14 51.57
C VAL A 13 0.87 34.05 51.80
N VAL A 14 0.91 35.23 51.16
CA VAL A 14 1.97 36.24 51.37
C VAL A 14 1.96 36.76 52.80
N TYR A 15 0.77 37.05 53.38
CA TYR A 15 0.64 37.51 54.76
C TYR A 15 1.14 36.46 55.75
N LEU A 16 0.76 35.18 55.60
CA LEU A 16 1.25 34.10 56.43
C LEU A 16 2.76 33.91 56.32
N ALA A 17 3.33 34.06 55.09
CA ALA A 17 4.74 33.95 54.87
C ALA A 17 5.53 35.12 55.54
N ILE A 18 4.95 36.29 55.72
CA ILE A 18 5.58 37.40 56.44
C ILE A 18 5.58 37.18 57.95
N GLN A 19 4.47 36.69 58.51
CA GLN A 19 4.29 36.51 59.93
C GLN A 19 5.00 35.30 60.53
N PHE A 20 5.11 34.20 59.77
CA PHE A 20 5.62 32.96 60.30
C PHE A 20 6.87 32.44 59.53
N PRO A 21 8.07 32.50 60.10
CA PRO A 21 9.29 32.05 59.44
C PRO A 21 9.26 30.53 59.08
N ALA A 22 8.60 29.71 59.91
CA ALA A 22 8.43 28.30 59.63
C ALA A 22 7.58 28.05 58.36
N PHE A 23 6.60 28.89 58.09
CA PHE A 23 5.74 28.83 56.93
C PHE A 23 6.53 29.19 55.64
N ARG A 24 7.48 30.11 55.73
CA ARG A 24 8.41 30.40 54.59
C ARG A 24 9.24 29.20 54.22
N ALA A 25 9.81 28.51 55.22
CA ALA A 25 10.60 27.29 54.97
C ALA A 25 9.80 26.19 54.31
N MET A 26 8.56 25.98 54.81
CA MET A 26 7.64 25.02 54.23
C MET A 26 7.26 25.34 52.75
N LEU A 27 6.95 26.62 52.48
CA LEU A 27 6.66 27.08 51.12
C LEU A 27 7.81 26.89 50.16
N PHE A 28 9.02 27.17 50.62
CA PHE A 28 10.24 26.96 49.82
C PHE A 28 10.45 25.48 49.49
N ILE A 29 10.27 24.58 50.48
CA ILE A 29 10.36 23.12 50.26
C ILE A 29 9.33 22.65 49.24
N VAL A 30 8.08 23.12 49.35
CA VAL A 30 7.00 22.74 48.40
C VAL A 30 7.31 23.25 46.98
N MET A 31 7.83 24.48 46.84
CA MET A 31 8.22 25.02 45.54
C MET A 31 9.38 24.24 44.91
N VAL A 32 10.43 23.89 45.68
CA VAL A 32 11.57 23.14 45.20
C VAL A 32 11.14 21.70 44.84
N ALA A 33 10.34 21.06 45.67
CA ALA A 33 9.80 19.71 45.37
C ALA A 33 8.89 19.74 44.14
N GLY A 34 8.01 20.72 44.00
CA GLY A 34 7.14 20.89 42.85
C GLY A 34 7.93 21.13 41.53
N ALA A 35 8.91 22.01 41.56
CA ALA A 35 9.78 22.29 40.41
C ALA A 35 10.63 21.05 40.03
N GLY A 36 11.16 20.32 41.01
CA GLY A 36 11.89 19.07 40.80
C GLY A 36 11.01 17.99 40.20
N GLY A 37 9.78 17.84 40.70
CA GLY A 37 8.80 16.90 40.17
C GLY A 37 8.40 17.18 38.71
N LEU A 38 8.13 18.44 38.38
CA LEU A 38 7.83 18.86 37.01
C LEU A 38 9.00 18.63 36.06
N TYR A 39 10.22 18.93 36.51
CA TYR A 39 11.44 18.68 35.72
C TYR A 39 11.62 17.17 35.46
N TYR A 40 11.42 16.34 36.47
CA TYR A 40 11.54 14.89 36.34
C TYR A 40 10.50 14.34 35.32
N ILE A 41 9.24 14.74 35.42
CA ILE A 41 8.18 14.34 34.49
C ILE A 41 8.53 14.77 33.05
N LYS A 42 9.08 15.97 32.87
CA LYS A 42 9.49 16.47 31.56
C LYS A 42 10.60 15.62 30.96
N VAL A 43 11.64 15.29 31.72
CA VAL A 43 12.77 14.44 31.27
C VAL A 43 12.31 13.04 30.90
N GLU A 44 11.40 12.45 31.69
CA GLU A 44 10.82 11.13 31.42
C GLU A 44 10.00 11.13 30.12
N ASN A 45 9.15 12.14 29.92
CA ASN A 45 8.39 12.33 28.69
C ASN A 45 9.27 12.52 27.45
N ASP A 46 10.35 13.27 27.58
CA ASP A 46 11.29 13.51 26.46
C ASP A 46 12.02 12.20 26.10
N LYS A 47 12.42 11.39 27.08
CA LYS A 47 13.00 10.06 26.83
C LYS A 47 12.01 9.11 26.12
N SER A 48 10.77 9.07 26.59
CA SER A 48 9.74 8.21 25.99
C SER A 48 9.41 8.62 24.56
N LYS A 49 9.41 9.93 24.25
CA LYS A 49 9.26 10.42 22.87
C LYS A 49 10.39 9.97 21.96
N VAL A 50 11.64 10.13 22.40
CA VAL A 50 12.82 9.72 21.61
C VAL A 50 12.80 8.21 21.33
N GLU A 51 12.39 7.41 22.31
CA GLU A 51 12.27 5.97 22.12
C GLU A 51 11.13 5.59 21.17
N TYR A 52 9.98 6.29 21.27
CA TYR A 52 8.86 6.12 20.35
C TYR A 52 9.25 6.47 18.92
N ASP A 53 9.92 7.60 18.72
CA ASP A 53 10.36 8.05 17.39
C ASP A 53 11.34 7.06 16.76
N LYS A 54 12.29 6.54 17.54
CA LYS A 54 13.20 5.47 17.07
C LYS A 54 12.46 4.19 16.67
N ARG A 55 11.47 3.77 17.44
CA ARG A 55 10.65 2.59 17.10
C ARG A 55 9.85 2.80 15.83
N MET A 56 9.28 3.99 15.65
CA MET A 56 8.56 4.36 14.43
C MET A 56 9.49 4.37 13.20
N GLU A 57 10.67 4.92 13.33
CA GLU A 57 11.67 4.98 12.26
C GLU A 57 12.12 3.57 11.83
N LEU A 58 12.38 2.68 12.80
CA LEU A 58 12.71 1.28 12.54
C LEU A 58 11.55 0.54 11.86
N ALA A 59 10.31 0.76 12.31
CA ALA A 59 9.13 0.13 11.70
C ALA A 59 8.92 0.60 10.26
N LEU A 60 9.11 1.88 9.97
CA LEU A 60 9.03 2.43 8.62
C LEU A 60 10.14 1.87 7.71
N ALA A 61 11.38 1.78 8.21
CA ALA A 61 12.49 1.20 7.46
C ALA A 61 12.25 -0.28 7.15
N GLU A 62 11.70 -1.04 8.09
CA GLU A 62 11.35 -2.45 7.88
C GLU A 62 10.22 -2.60 6.86
N GLN A 63 9.19 -1.76 6.94
CA GLN A 63 8.10 -1.75 5.96
C GLN A 63 8.61 -1.43 4.56
N GLN A 64 9.52 -0.46 4.41
CA GLN A 64 10.14 -0.13 3.14
C GLN A 64 10.96 -1.31 2.58
N ARG A 65 11.73 -2.00 3.42
CA ARG A 65 12.47 -3.20 3.00
C ARG A 65 11.54 -4.30 2.51
N ARG A 66 10.45 -4.59 3.23
CA ARG A 66 9.45 -5.59 2.84
C ARG A 66 8.79 -5.24 1.50
N THR A 67 8.44 -3.98 1.27
CA THR A 67 7.85 -3.54 0.00
C THR A 67 8.84 -3.64 -1.16
N GLN A 68 10.11 -3.32 -0.94
CA GLN A 68 11.16 -3.48 -1.94
C GLN A 68 11.40 -4.95 -2.29
N GLN A 69 11.49 -5.83 -1.29
CA GLN A 69 11.64 -7.27 -1.50
C GLN A 69 10.46 -7.85 -2.28
N ALA A 70 9.23 -7.53 -1.88
CA ALA A 70 8.03 -7.96 -2.60
C ALA A 70 8.01 -7.48 -4.05
N ALA A 71 8.47 -6.24 -4.31
CA ALA A 71 8.57 -5.71 -5.68
C ALA A 71 9.63 -6.45 -6.51
N LEU A 72 10.77 -6.80 -5.92
CA LEU A 72 11.82 -7.57 -6.60
C LEU A 72 11.36 -9.00 -6.90
N GLU A 73 10.72 -9.68 -5.95
CA GLU A 73 10.15 -11.02 -6.17
C GLU A 73 9.10 -11.00 -7.28
N LEU A 74 8.21 -10.01 -7.28
CA LEU A 74 7.19 -9.86 -8.31
C LEU A 74 7.80 -9.59 -9.69
N ALA A 75 8.86 -8.78 -9.76
CA ALA A 75 9.60 -8.53 -11.00
C ALA A 75 10.29 -9.80 -11.52
N GLN A 76 10.80 -10.63 -10.61
CA GLN A 76 11.46 -11.88 -10.92
C GLN A 76 10.45 -12.92 -11.44
N ARG A 77 9.29 -13.07 -10.77
CA ARG A 77 8.18 -13.91 -11.23
C ARG A 77 7.66 -13.50 -12.60
N ARG A 78 7.52 -12.20 -12.87
CA ARG A 78 7.09 -11.68 -14.18
C ARG A 78 8.06 -12.04 -15.32
N LYS A 79 9.36 -12.02 -15.07
CA LYS A 79 10.37 -12.49 -16.03
C LYS A 79 10.22 -13.98 -16.30
N THR A 80 9.95 -14.75 -15.25
CA THR A 80 9.84 -16.20 -15.31
C THR A 80 8.57 -16.62 -16.05
N ALA A 81 7.43 -15.96 -15.84
CA ALA A 81 6.18 -16.29 -16.49
C ALA A 81 6.28 -16.34 -18.03
N GLY A 82 6.94 -15.35 -18.63
CA GLY A 82 7.17 -15.30 -20.08
C GLY A 82 8.13 -16.39 -20.60
N GLN A 83 8.90 -17.04 -19.73
CA GLN A 83 9.75 -18.18 -20.12
C GLN A 83 8.98 -19.51 -20.14
N TYR A 84 7.92 -19.61 -19.36
CA TYR A 84 7.14 -20.84 -19.23
C TYR A 84 5.96 -20.91 -20.19
N ILE A 85 5.33 -19.79 -20.49
CA ILE A 85 4.13 -19.74 -21.33
C ILE A 85 4.28 -18.74 -22.45
N ASP A 86 3.93 -19.16 -23.67
CA ASP A 86 3.74 -18.27 -24.81
C ASP A 86 2.28 -17.84 -24.90
N VAL A 87 2.06 -16.56 -25.18
CA VAL A 87 0.79 -16.06 -25.67
C VAL A 87 0.78 -16.25 -27.18
N VAL A 88 0.07 -17.27 -27.65
CA VAL A 88 0.02 -17.66 -29.07
C VAL A 88 -1.02 -16.86 -29.86
N SER A 89 -2.05 -16.39 -29.19
CA SER A 89 -3.08 -15.54 -29.78
C SER A 89 -3.68 -14.61 -28.72
N ALA A 90 -4.10 -13.44 -29.15
CA ALA A 90 -4.91 -12.55 -28.34
C ALA A 90 -5.87 -11.80 -29.27
N SER A 91 -7.15 -11.87 -28.97
CA SER A 91 -8.17 -11.10 -29.63
C SER A 91 -9.05 -10.39 -28.63
N ILE A 92 -9.64 -9.29 -29.06
CA ILE A 92 -10.60 -8.54 -28.28
C ILE A 92 -11.84 -8.29 -29.12
N GLU A 93 -12.98 -8.60 -28.58
CA GLU A 93 -14.26 -8.38 -29.22
C GLU A 93 -15.13 -7.48 -28.35
N CYS A 94 -15.98 -6.73 -29.00
CA CYS A 94 -17.00 -5.93 -28.37
C CYS A 94 -18.37 -6.50 -28.77
N PRO A 95 -18.89 -7.54 -28.06
CA PRO A 95 -20.13 -8.20 -28.43
C PRO A 95 -21.36 -7.31 -28.33
N PHE A 96 -21.28 -6.23 -27.55
CA PHE A 96 -22.37 -5.30 -27.35
C PHE A 96 -21.91 -3.87 -27.66
N SER A 97 -22.03 -3.46 -28.92
CA SER A 97 -21.90 -2.06 -29.29
C SER A 97 -23.21 -1.34 -28.94
N SER A 98 -23.21 -0.53 -27.90
CA SER A 98 -24.31 0.43 -27.74
C SER A 98 -24.21 1.49 -28.85
N SER A 99 -25.36 2.06 -29.24
CA SER A 99 -25.48 3.11 -30.28
C SER A 99 -24.63 4.37 -30.03
N PHE A 100 -23.88 4.44 -28.94
CA PHE A 100 -23.04 5.58 -28.51
C PHE A 100 -21.54 5.35 -28.70
N SER A 101 -21.10 4.45 -29.55
CA SER A 101 -19.67 4.27 -29.88
C SER A 101 -18.77 3.79 -28.73
N ARG A 102 -19.30 3.39 -27.60
CA ARG A 102 -18.54 2.83 -26.48
C ARG A 102 -18.91 1.38 -26.28
N CYS A 103 -17.88 0.57 -26.05
CA CYS A 103 -18.08 -0.82 -25.69
C CYS A 103 -18.29 -0.93 -24.16
N GLY A 104 -19.46 -1.42 -23.74
CA GLY A 104 -19.73 -1.61 -22.29
C GLY A 104 -19.15 -2.92 -21.75
N THR A 105 -18.89 -3.91 -22.62
CA THR A 105 -18.29 -5.19 -22.24
C THR A 105 -17.32 -5.61 -23.32
N TYR A 106 -16.08 -5.91 -22.90
CA TYR A 106 -15.06 -6.48 -23.76
C TYR A 106 -14.89 -7.95 -23.47
N SER A 107 -14.89 -8.78 -24.50
CA SER A 107 -14.51 -10.18 -24.42
C SER A 107 -13.09 -10.34 -24.96
N PHE A 108 -12.18 -10.80 -24.09
CA PHE A 108 -10.80 -11.12 -24.46
C PHE A 108 -10.67 -12.62 -24.64
N THR A 109 -10.13 -13.02 -25.77
CA THR A 109 -9.74 -14.41 -26.01
C THR A 109 -8.22 -14.47 -26.04
N VAL A 110 -7.61 -15.22 -25.13
CA VAL A 110 -6.16 -15.35 -25.02
C VAL A 110 -5.77 -16.82 -25.14
N GLY A 111 -5.06 -17.15 -26.21
CA GLY A 111 -4.47 -18.46 -26.41
C GLY A 111 -3.11 -18.55 -25.72
N LEU A 112 -2.94 -19.57 -24.88
CA LEU A 112 -1.72 -19.81 -24.11
C LEU A 112 -1.15 -21.17 -24.44
N ARG A 113 0.17 -21.29 -24.56
CA ARG A 113 0.90 -22.54 -24.75
C ARG A 113 1.99 -22.69 -23.68
N ASN A 114 1.96 -23.80 -22.96
CA ASN A 114 3.01 -24.14 -22.01
C ASN A 114 4.24 -24.71 -22.73
N ARG A 115 5.36 -23.99 -22.71
CA ARG A 115 6.65 -24.46 -23.25
C ARG A 115 7.58 -25.03 -22.18
N SER A 116 7.20 -24.96 -20.93
CA SER A 116 8.01 -25.45 -19.83
C SER A 116 7.88 -26.96 -19.67
N ARG A 117 8.69 -27.50 -18.78
CA ARG A 117 8.57 -28.91 -18.34
C ARG A 117 7.65 -29.06 -17.13
N GLU A 118 7.13 -27.97 -16.61
CA GLU A 118 6.34 -27.90 -15.40
C GLU A 118 4.85 -27.85 -15.73
N THR A 119 4.02 -28.36 -14.83
CA THR A 119 2.56 -28.22 -14.94
C THR A 119 2.13 -26.92 -14.29
N ILE A 120 1.40 -26.09 -15.00
CA ILE A 120 0.91 -24.80 -14.54
C ILE A 120 -0.51 -24.95 -14.00
N SER A 121 -0.72 -24.46 -12.77
CA SER A 121 -2.01 -24.57 -12.06
C SER A 121 -2.85 -23.31 -12.12
N ARG A 122 -2.22 -22.16 -12.36
CA ARG A 122 -2.91 -20.87 -12.46
C ARG A 122 -2.15 -19.93 -13.34
N VAL A 123 -2.88 -19.10 -14.06
CA VAL A 123 -2.32 -18.03 -14.90
C VAL A 123 -2.93 -16.69 -14.51
N PHE A 124 -2.11 -15.67 -14.59
CA PHE A 124 -2.47 -14.28 -14.31
C PHE A 124 -2.26 -13.45 -15.56
N VAL A 125 -3.31 -12.81 -16.04
CA VAL A 125 -3.32 -12.07 -17.29
C VAL A 125 -3.58 -10.58 -16.98
N GLY A 126 -2.77 -9.72 -17.58
CA GLY A 126 -2.95 -8.27 -17.55
C GLY A 126 -3.13 -7.74 -18.97
N TRP A 127 -3.90 -6.68 -19.12
CA TRP A 127 -4.05 -5.96 -20.37
C TRP A 127 -4.12 -4.46 -20.13
N VAL A 128 -3.79 -3.73 -21.18
CA VAL A 128 -3.84 -2.28 -21.17
C VAL A 128 -4.26 -1.81 -22.55
N PHE A 129 -5.15 -0.81 -22.59
CA PHE A 129 -5.48 -0.09 -23.81
C PHE A 129 -4.45 1.03 -24.04
N LEU A 130 -4.03 1.17 -25.26
CA LEU A 130 -3.03 2.16 -25.63
C LEU A 130 -3.74 3.43 -26.10
N PRO A 131 -3.31 4.62 -25.63
CA PRO A 131 -3.74 5.89 -26.18
C PRO A 131 -3.46 5.99 -27.69
N GLN A 132 -4.24 6.78 -28.42
CA GLN A 132 -3.97 7.08 -29.81
C GLN A 132 -2.55 7.65 -29.98
N GLY A 133 -1.82 7.14 -30.96
CA GLY A 133 -0.46 7.57 -31.24
C GLY A 133 0.64 6.85 -30.46
N GLN A 134 0.32 6.05 -29.46
CA GLN A 134 1.31 5.23 -28.77
C GLN A 134 1.59 3.91 -29.52
N SER A 135 2.85 3.62 -29.83
CA SER A 135 3.23 2.46 -30.64
C SER A 135 3.75 1.27 -29.84
N GLY A 136 4.17 1.46 -28.60
CA GLY A 136 4.77 0.42 -27.75
C GLY A 136 3.91 -0.05 -26.61
N CYS A 137 4.00 -1.35 -26.28
CA CYS A 137 3.38 -1.89 -25.09
C CYS A 137 4.19 -1.54 -23.83
N PRO A 138 3.55 -1.18 -22.71
CA PRO A 138 4.25 -0.88 -21.47
C PRO A 138 4.98 -2.11 -20.95
N THR A 139 6.02 -1.89 -20.17
CA THR A 139 6.81 -2.98 -19.56
C THR A 139 6.11 -3.60 -18.34
N SER A 140 5.19 -2.88 -17.73
CA SER A 140 4.47 -3.32 -16.53
C SER A 140 2.97 -3.23 -16.74
N TYR A 141 2.26 -4.31 -16.35
CA TYR A 141 0.80 -4.39 -16.38
C TYR A 141 0.28 -4.74 -14.99
N PRO A 142 -0.84 -4.14 -14.55
CA PRO A 142 -1.57 -4.68 -13.42
C PRO A 142 -2.18 -6.02 -13.82
N THR A 143 -2.13 -7.01 -12.93
CA THR A 143 -2.93 -8.23 -13.10
C THR A 143 -4.41 -7.88 -12.97
N LYS A 144 -5.19 -8.23 -13.98
CA LYS A 144 -6.63 -7.95 -14.02
C LYS A 144 -7.48 -9.21 -13.96
N TYR A 145 -6.89 -10.33 -14.31
CA TYR A 145 -7.59 -11.60 -14.36
C TYR A 145 -6.69 -12.73 -13.89
N GLN A 146 -7.27 -13.65 -13.14
CA GLN A 146 -6.61 -14.88 -12.74
C GLN A 146 -7.55 -16.05 -13.00
N LYS A 147 -7.01 -17.15 -13.48
CA LYS A 147 -7.76 -18.38 -13.70
C LYS A 147 -6.95 -19.60 -13.31
N ALA A 148 -7.58 -20.51 -12.58
CA ALA A 148 -7.05 -21.84 -12.36
C ALA A 148 -7.12 -22.60 -13.70
N VAL A 149 -6.01 -23.23 -14.08
CA VAL A 149 -5.86 -24.05 -15.28
C VAL A 149 -5.03 -25.28 -14.92
N THR A 150 -5.15 -26.35 -15.70
CA THR A 150 -4.17 -27.44 -15.61
C THR A 150 -3.51 -27.54 -16.98
N LEU A 151 -2.37 -26.88 -17.12
CA LEU A 151 -1.66 -26.80 -18.39
C LEU A 151 -0.37 -27.60 -18.28
N ARG A 152 -0.40 -28.82 -18.83
CA ARG A 152 0.76 -29.71 -18.85
C ARG A 152 1.81 -29.23 -19.85
N PRO A 153 3.04 -29.73 -19.79
CA PRO A 153 4.07 -29.44 -20.79
C PRO A 153 3.56 -29.67 -22.22
N GLY A 154 3.68 -28.65 -23.06
CA GLY A 154 3.23 -28.69 -24.46
C GLY A 154 1.76 -28.38 -24.70
N ASP A 155 0.94 -28.35 -23.68
CA ASP A 155 -0.51 -28.11 -23.82
C ASP A 155 -0.77 -26.65 -24.27
N THR A 156 -1.88 -26.51 -25.01
CA THR A 156 -2.41 -25.20 -25.39
C THR A 156 -3.84 -25.07 -24.84
N THR A 157 -4.16 -23.88 -24.33
CA THR A 157 -5.50 -23.55 -23.83
C THR A 157 -5.94 -22.19 -24.33
N VAL A 158 -7.24 -21.97 -24.37
CA VAL A 158 -7.83 -20.69 -24.70
C VAL A 158 -8.60 -20.18 -23.48
N LEU A 159 -8.29 -18.98 -23.05
CA LEU A 159 -8.98 -18.28 -21.99
C LEU A 159 -9.94 -17.27 -22.58
N ASN A 160 -11.22 -17.38 -22.22
CA ASN A 160 -12.19 -16.35 -22.50
C ASN A 160 -12.38 -15.52 -21.22
N ILE A 161 -12.20 -14.23 -21.35
CA ILE A 161 -12.21 -13.25 -20.25
C ILE A 161 -13.22 -12.18 -20.59
N ASP A 162 -14.36 -12.20 -19.94
CA ASP A 162 -15.35 -11.15 -20.05
C ASP A 162 -15.06 -10.09 -19.00
N SER A 163 -14.90 -8.86 -19.42
CA SER A 163 -14.64 -7.72 -18.56
C SER A 163 -15.66 -6.64 -18.81
N MET A 164 -16.48 -6.34 -17.81
CA MET A 164 -17.30 -5.14 -17.80
C MET A 164 -16.38 -3.95 -17.56
N TRP A 165 -16.18 -3.13 -18.56
CA TRP A 165 -15.39 -1.92 -18.39
C TRP A 165 -15.75 -0.88 -19.46
N ASP A 166 -15.74 0.39 -19.03
CA ASP A 166 -15.82 1.53 -19.94
C ASP A 166 -14.50 1.66 -20.71
N GLY A 167 -14.37 0.90 -21.78
CA GLY A 167 -13.24 1.00 -22.68
C GLY A 167 -13.22 2.31 -23.46
N PRO A 168 -12.08 2.62 -24.10
CA PRO A 168 -11.99 3.80 -24.94
C PRO A 168 -12.98 3.74 -26.10
N ALA A 169 -13.57 4.88 -26.44
CA ALA A 169 -14.42 5.00 -27.62
C ALA A 169 -13.58 4.95 -28.91
N GLY A 170 -14.10 4.27 -29.95
CA GLY A 170 -13.47 4.21 -31.26
C GLY A 170 -12.42 3.11 -31.41
N ALA A 171 -11.63 3.19 -32.49
CA ALA A 171 -10.56 2.24 -32.74
C ALA A 171 -9.41 2.44 -31.74
N PHE A 172 -9.01 1.39 -31.08
CA PHE A 172 -7.92 1.40 -30.11
C PHE A 172 -6.99 0.22 -30.33
N ARG A 173 -5.78 0.38 -29.83
CA ARG A 173 -4.80 -0.70 -29.72
C ARG A 173 -4.79 -1.20 -28.29
N TYR A 174 -4.43 -2.44 -28.09
CA TYR A 174 -4.30 -3.04 -26.78
C TYR A 174 -3.05 -3.91 -26.69
N CYS A 175 -2.59 -4.09 -25.48
CA CYS A 175 -1.51 -5.04 -25.18
C CYS A 175 -2.03 -6.02 -24.11
N VAL A 176 -1.79 -7.29 -24.34
CA VAL A 176 -2.07 -8.37 -23.40
C VAL A 176 -0.77 -9.02 -23.01
N ARG A 177 -0.61 -9.34 -21.74
CA ARG A 177 0.58 -10.02 -21.24
C ARG A 177 0.21 -10.96 -20.10
N LEU A 178 0.93 -12.06 -20.04
CA LEU A 178 0.96 -12.88 -18.84
C LEU A 178 1.75 -12.15 -17.77
N THR A 179 1.14 -11.92 -16.61
CA THR A 179 1.76 -11.17 -15.53
C THR A 179 2.38 -12.06 -14.47
N ASP A 180 1.82 -13.27 -14.25
CA ASP A 180 2.34 -14.26 -13.31
C ASP A 180 1.81 -15.65 -13.63
N ILE A 181 2.39 -16.68 -13.01
CA ILE A 181 1.94 -18.08 -13.07
C ILE A 181 2.15 -18.76 -11.72
N ASP A 182 1.29 -19.75 -11.41
CA ASP A 182 1.53 -20.72 -10.35
C ASP A 182 1.86 -22.08 -10.97
N ILE A 183 2.90 -22.73 -10.47
CA ILE A 183 3.36 -24.04 -10.91
C ILE A 183 2.98 -25.08 -9.88
N ILE A 184 2.59 -26.27 -10.33
CA ILE A 184 2.45 -27.44 -9.46
C ILE A 184 3.85 -28.03 -9.30
N PRO A 185 4.34 -28.14 -8.05
CA PRO A 185 5.66 -28.74 -7.78
C PRO A 185 5.71 -30.22 -8.12
#